data_1d7e6ff1db57d8f70d89e576dfd2b2ef
#
_entry.id   1d7e6ff1db57d8f70d89e576dfd2b2ef
#
_cell.length_a   1.000
_cell.length_b   1.000
_cell.length_c   1.000
_cell.angle_alpha   90.00
_cell.angle_beta   90.00
_cell.angle_gamma   90.00
#
_symmetry.space_group_name_H-M   'P 1'
#
loop_
_entity.id
_entity.type
_entity.pdbx_description
1 polymer ?
#
loop_
_entity_poly.entity_id
_entity_poly.type
_entity_poly.pdbx_seq_one_letter_code
_entity_poly.pdbx_strand_id
1 'polypeptide(L)'
;VHATLILTQSTYTSRKGAERLAESDQISTDDSYASEAGRQLAFYAVFAILLLGIVIYGLSFVVKLTGGGASGKAVDFENNSITISVAYDPPQLDSMRATDASSFLVLAHVLEGLISNDEDNNLAPGVAERWEIREDGAIFWLRDDAMWSDGKSVTAHDFEFAWKRVVDPKTASEYAFLLFPVRNAEAITEGQMPVSSLGVTAVSDRELRVEFERPTPYFEKLVAFVTYFPAREDFVNSTDGRYASSADTMLYNGPYTVDEWVLGASMRWSKNPYYWNDNKGFLDEINVAYITTDVNAKLNLFKDGQITDTALSASMLPEAMERRWQIDRLMDGTVFFMEFNHRDGRLTNNRNFRRALQLAQDPAELVYKVLKEAAYVPAESLFPGWVRG
;
A
#
# COMPACT_ATOMS: atom_id res chain seq x y z
N VAL A 1 -10.01 4.81 -30.87
CA VAL A 1 -9.43 5.20 -32.17
C VAL A 1 -8.60 4.02 -32.64
N HIS A 2 -9.14 3.25 -33.56
CA HIS A 2 -8.45 2.14 -34.25
C HIS A 2 -7.53 2.68 -35.33
N ALA A 3 -6.31 2.19 -35.38
CA ALA A 3 -5.46 2.32 -36.58
C ALA A 3 -5.18 0.90 -37.10
N THR A 4 -5.76 0.63 -38.28
CA THR A 4 -5.55 -0.60 -39.05
C THR A 4 -4.42 -0.34 -40.04
N LEU A 5 -3.38 -1.18 -40.00
CA LEU A 5 -2.33 -1.15 -41.01
C LEU A 5 -2.61 -2.26 -42.05
N ILE A 6 -2.83 -1.84 -43.30
CA ILE A 6 -3.03 -2.70 -44.46
C ILE A 6 -1.69 -2.86 -45.20
N LEU A 7 -1.20 -4.09 -45.31
CA LEU A 7 -0.09 -4.47 -46.16
C LEU A 7 -0.66 -4.91 -47.52
N THR A 8 -0.35 -4.19 -48.60
CA THR A 8 -0.61 -4.62 -49.97
C THR A 8 0.66 -5.22 -50.58
N GLN A 9 0.55 -6.45 -50.98
CA GLN A 9 1.51 -7.08 -51.91
C GLN A 9 1.22 -6.63 -53.32
N SER A 10 2.25 -6.19 -54.04
CA SER A 10 2.19 -6.00 -55.50
C SER A 10 3.19 -6.92 -56.16
N THR A 11 2.66 -7.94 -56.84
CA THR A 11 3.39 -8.78 -57.77
C THR A 11 3.32 -8.10 -59.16
N TYR A 12 4.46 -7.88 -59.78
CA TYR A 12 4.51 -7.58 -61.19
C TYR A 12 5.50 -8.46 -61.90
N THR A 13 4.98 -9.37 -62.74
CA THR A 13 5.73 -10.17 -63.69
C THR A 13 5.80 -9.42 -65.03
N SER A 14 6.96 -9.31 -65.60
CA SER A 14 7.08 -9.13 -67.06
C SER A 14 8.31 -9.84 -67.62
N ARG A 15 8.02 -10.64 -68.62
CA ARG A 15 8.88 -11.49 -69.40
C ARG A 15 9.25 -10.70 -70.67
N LYS A 16 10.51 -10.73 -71.09
CA LYS A 16 11.02 -10.92 -72.44
C LYS A 16 12.37 -10.25 -72.65
N GLY A 17 13.26 -11.01 -73.32
CA GLY A 17 14.32 -10.49 -74.15
C GLY A 17 15.63 -11.24 -74.01
N ALA A 18 15.75 -12.36 -74.76
CA ALA A 18 17.01 -13.06 -74.99
C ALA A 18 17.83 -12.36 -76.06
N GLU A 19 19.12 -12.61 -76.03
CA GLU A 19 20.14 -12.71 -77.06
C GLU A 19 21.26 -11.67 -77.09
N ARG A 20 22.47 -12.26 -76.98
CA ARG A 20 23.80 -11.88 -77.55
C ARG A 20 24.54 -10.75 -76.85
N LEU A 21 25.72 -10.97 -76.33
CA LEU A 21 26.99 -11.31 -77.01
C LEU A 21 28.00 -11.71 -75.95
N ALA A 22 28.77 -12.72 -76.29
CA ALA A 22 29.97 -13.09 -75.58
C ALA A 22 31.08 -12.08 -75.87
N GLU A 23 31.69 -11.55 -74.84
CA GLU A 23 33.07 -11.04 -74.92
C GLU A 23 33.69 -11.17 -73.51
N SER A 24 34.82 -11.81 -73.50
CA SER A 24 35.68 -12.11 -72.41
C SER A 24 36.29 -10.86 -71.80
N ASP A 25 36.06 -10.63 -70.51
CA ASP A 25 37.02 -9.92 -69.71
C ASP A 25 37.16 -10.63 -68.35
N GLN A 26 38.36 -11.14 -68.12
CA GLN A 26 38.77 -11.63 -66.84
C GLN A 26 38.78 -10.51 -65.81
N ILE A 27 37.71 -10.42 -65.03
CA ILE A 27 37.73 -9.65 -63.78
C ILE A 27 38.27 -10.65 -62.71
N SER A 28 39.52 -10.44 -62.32
CA SER A 28 40.07 -11.10 -61.13
C SER A 28 39.25 -10.61 -59.94
N THR A 29 38.35 -11.43 -59.47
CA THR A 29 37.66 -11.21 -58.24
C THR A 29 38.67 -11.27 -57.13
N ASP A 30 38.93 -10.11 -56.54
CA ASP A 30 39.79 -9.93 -55.40
C ASP A 30 39.08 -10.46 -54.13
N ASP A 31 39.14 -11.79 -53.96
CA ASP A 31 38.60 -12.52 -52.80
C ASP A 31 39.22 -12.06 -51.47
N SER A 32 40.27 -11.23 -51.53
CA SER A 32 40.98 -10.76 -50.35
C SER A 32 40.18 -9.68 -49.59
N TYR A 33 39.50 -8.76 -50.29
CA TYR A 33 38.73 -7.70 -49.68
C TYR A 33 37.42 -8.20 -49.03
N ALA A 34 36.76 -9.20 -49.61
CA ALA A 34 35.57 -9.80 -49.00
C ALA A 34 35.92 -10.59 -47.72
N SER A 35 37.08 -11.24 -47.67
CA SER A 35 37.55 -11.98 -46.49
C SER A 35 37.99 -11.03 -45.34
N GLU A 36 38.58 -9.86 -45.65
CA GLU A 36 38.98 -8.88 -44.66
C GLU A 36 37.76 -8.17 -44.07
N ALA A 37 36.80 -7.74 -44.87
CA ALA A 37 35.56 -7.14 -44.39
C ALA A 37 34.73 -8.10 -43.52
N GLY A 38 34.68 -9.40 -43.93
CA GLY A 38 34.01 -10.45 -43.11
C GLY A 38 34.70 -10.67 -41.77
N ARG A 39 36.05 -10.68 -41.73
CA ARG A 39 36.80 -10.77 -40.46
C ARG A 39 36.64 -9.57 -39.57
N GLN A 40 36.61 -8.36 -40.12
CA GLN A 40 36.34 -7.12 -39.36
C GLN A 40 34.92 -7.13 -38.78
N LEU A 41 33.92 -7.51 -39.55
CA LEU A 41 32.52 -7.63 -39.09
C LEU A 41 32.39 -8.69 -37.99
N ALA A 42 33.01 -9.83 -38.12
CA ALA A 42 33.05 -10.88 -37.09
C ALA A 42 33.76 -10.36 -35.81
N PHE A 43 34.86 -9.63 -35.95
CA PHE A 43 35.56 -9.04 -34.81
C PHE A 43 34.69 -8.02 -34.08
N TYR A 44 34.01 -7.11 -34.79
CA TYR A 44 33.09 -6.16 -34.17
C TYR A 44 31.88 -6.82 -33.52
N ALA A 45 31.34 -7.91 -34.12
CA ALA A 45 30.25 -8.67 -33.52
C ALA A 45 30.68 -9.34 -32.20
N VAL A 46 31.86 -9.98 -32.18
CA VAL A 46 32.43 -10.59 -30.97
C VAL A 46 32.72 -9.54 -29.91
N PHE A 47 33.27 -8.40 -30.33
CA PHE A 47 33.54 -7.28 -29.41
C PHE A 47 32.26 -6.68 -28.80
N ALA A 48 31.21 -6.53 -29.61
CA ALA A 48 29.88 -6.06 -29.15
C ALA A 48 29.24 -7.03 -28.14
N ILE A 49 29.36 -8.37 -28.40
CA ILE A 49 28.86 -9.41 -27.47
C ILE A 49 29.64 -9.37 -26.16
N LEU A 50 30.97 -9.22 -26.21
CA LEU A 50 31.81 -9.11 -25.00
C LEU A 50 31.47 -7.84 -24.22
N LEU A 51 31.27 -6.70 -24.89
CA LEU A 51 30.92 -5.44 -24.26
C LEU A 51 29.53 -5.53 -23.61
N LEU A 52 28.56 -6.15 -24.28
CA LEU A 52 27.23 -6.44 -23.74
C LEU A 52 27.33 -7.35 -22.50
N GLY A 53 28.16 -8.38 -22.56
CA GLY A 53 28.42 -9.27 -21.41
C GLY A 53 29.02 -8.53 -20.22
N ILE A 54 29.97 -7.62 -20.47
CA ILE A 54 30.57 -6.76 -19.40
C ILE A 54 29.50 -5.82 -18.80
N VAL A 55 28.64 -5.23 -19.63
CA VAL A 55 27.55 -4.36 -19.16
C VAL A 55 26.55 -5.14 -18.31
N ILE A 56 26.13 -6.32 -18.77
CA ILE A 56 25.21 -7.19 -18.02
C ILE A 56 25.86 -7.64 -16.69
N TYR A 57 27.14 -8.04 -16.73
CA TYR A 57 27.86 -8.41 -15.51
C TYR A 57 28.05 -7.23 -14.56
N GLY A 58 28.37 -6.05 -15.09
CA GLY A 58 28.48 -4.81 -14.30
C GLY A 58 27.16 -4.41 -13.66
N LEU A 59 26.05 -4.49 -14.40
CA LEU A 59 24.69 -4.26 -13.87
C LEU A 59 24.33 -5.30 -12.79
N SER A 60 24.62 -6.57 -13.02
CA SER A 60 24.39 -7.64 -12.03
C SER A 60 25.26 -7.44 -10.77
N PHE A 61 26.46 -6.93 -10.92
CA PHE A 61 27.36 -6.61 -9.80
C PHE A 61 26.88 -5.37 -9.02
N VAL A 62 26.40 -4.34 -9.71
CA VAL A 62 25.79 -3.15 -9.08
C VAL A 62 24.52 -3.54 -8.32
N VAL A 63 23.64 -4.37 -8.90
CA VAL A 63 22.43 -4.90 -8.23
C VAL A 63 22.81 -5.66 -6.95
N LYS A 64 23.88 -6.45 -6.96
CA LYS A 64 24.38 -7.16 -5.76
C LYS A 64 24.97 -6.22 -4.72
N LEU A 65 25.64 -5.14 -5.14
CA LEU A 65 26.26 -4.14 -4.25
C LEU A 65 25.23 -3.18 -3.64
N THR A 66 24.15 -2.89 -4.35
CA THR A 66 23.09 -1.98 -3.87
C THR A 66 22.04 -2.69 -3.00
N GLY A 67 22.21 -3.99 -2.69
CA GLY A 67 21.27 -4.74 -1.86
C GLY A 67 19.88 -4.94 -2.50
N GLY A 68 19.72 -4.57 -3.78
CA GLY A 68 18.47 -4.68 -4.52
C GLY A 68 18.19 -6.07 -5.13
N GLY A 69 18.84 -7.11 -4.62
CA GLY A 69 18.48 -8.48 -4.90
C GLY A 69 17.76 -9.04 -3.70
N ALA A 70 16.44 -9.06 -3.72
CA ALA A 70 15.70 -9.92 -2.82
C ALA A 70 16.35 -11.32 -2.87
N SER A 71 16.91 -11.75 -1.76
CA SER A 71 17.33 -13.14 -1.56
C SER A 71 16.14 -13.99 -1.98
N GLY A 72 16.27 -14.86 -2.96
CA GLY A 72 15.14 -15.53 -3.63
C GLY A 72 14.35 -16.52 -2.77
N LYS A 73 14.11 -16.19 -1.52
CA LYS A 73 13.26 -16.92 -0.59
C LYS A 73 12.31 -15.94 0.09
N ALA A 74 11.01 -16.21 -0.05
CA ALA A 74 9.96 -15.45 0.62
C ALA A 74 10.14 -15.46 2.15
N VAL A 75 10.72 -16.50 2.71
CA VAL A 75 11.04 -16.66 4.13
C VAL A 75 12.52 -16.99 4.27
N ASP A 76 13.23 -16.17 5.03
CA ASP A 76 14.61 -16.40 5.41
C ASP A 76 14.67 -16.70 6.92
N PHE A 77 14.85 -18.00 7.23
CA PHE A 77 14.92 -18.47 8.63
C PHE A 77 16.25 -18.11 9.33
N GLU A 78 17.32 -17.83 8.56
CA GLU A 78 18.60 -17.43 9.13
C GLU A 78 18.56 -16.00 9.64
N ASN A 79 17.91 -15.12 8.88
CA ASN A 79 17.75 -13.71 9.22
C ASN A 79 16.39 -13.40 9.84
N ASN A 80 15.56 -14.40 10.14
CA ASN A 80 14.21 -14.25 10.69
C ASN A 80 13.40 -13.18 9.95
N SER A 81 13.40 -13.26 8.60
CA SER A 81 12.79 -12.25 7.75
C SER A 81 11.81 -12.83 6.73
N ILE A 82 10.91 -11.98 6.25
CA ILE A 82 9.97 -12.29 5.18
C ILE A 82 10.02 -11.25 4.06
N THR A 83 9.59 -11.69 2.88
CA THR A 83 9.38 -10.79 1.73
C THR A 83 7.91 -10.80 1.34
N ILE A 84 7.32 -9.62 1.25
CA ILE A 84 5.93 -9.39 0.89
C ILE A 84 5.80 -8.51 -0.36
N SER A 85 4.60 -8.43 -0.92
CA SER A 85 4.25 -7.48 -1.96
C SER A 85 3.15 -6.53 -1.51
N VAL A 86 3.20 -5.27 -1.97
CA VAL A 86 2.11 -4.31 -1.79
C VAL A 86 1.50 -3.93 -3.13
N ALA A 87 0.27 -3.40 -3.12
CA ALA A 87 -0.41 -3.00 -4.34
C ALA A 87 0.18 -1.73 -4.94
N TYR A 88 0.45 -0.76 -4.10
CA TYR A 88 0.95 0.57 -4.46
C TYR A 88 2.00 1.00 -3.46
N ASP A 89 2.91 1.84 -3.92
CA ASP A 89 3.81 2.56 -3.03
C ASP A 89 3.00 3.56 -2.18
N PRO A 90 3.20 3.62 -0.84
CA PRO A 90 2.50 4.61 -0.03
C PRO A 90 2.84 6.02 -0.51
N PRO A 91 1.85 6.86 -0.83
CA PRO A 91 2.12 8.22 -1.27
C PRO A 91 2.69 9.09 -0.14
N GLN A 92 2.41 8.74 1.11
CA GLN A 92 2.91 9.40 2.32
C GLN A 92 2.67 8.52 3.55
N LEU A 93 3.47 8.70 4.59
CA LEU A 93 3.33 8.00 5.88
C LEU A 93 2.95 8.95 7.03
N ASP A 94 2.42 10.13 6.72
CA ASP A 94 1.82 11.02 7.72
C ASP A 94 0.44 10.45 8.12
N SER A 95 0.33 9.85 9.31
CA SER A 95 -0.89 9.21 9.82
C SER A 95 -2.09 10.16 9.87
N MET A 96 -1.84 11.46 10.00
CA MET A 96 -2.89 12.49 10.06
C MET A 96 -3.41 12.88 8.67
N ARG A 97 -2.74 12.46 7.59
CA ARG A 97 -3.08 12.79 6.20
C ARG A 97 -3.28 11.58 5.31
N ALA A 98 -2.81 10.40 5.72
CA ALA A 98 -2.93 9.17 4.96
C ALA A 98 -4.41 8.78 4.75
N THR A 99 -4.75 8.33 3.53
CA THR A 99 -6.12 7.96 3.13
C THR A 99 -6.17 6.65 2.34
N ASP A 100 -5.04 6.01 2.09
CA ASP A 100 -4.94 4.84 1.25
C ASP A 100 -4.50 3.59 2.03
N ALA A 101 -4.88 2.42 1.51
CA ALA A 101 -4.64 1.15 2.17
C ALA A 101 -3.14 0.79 2.30
N SER A 102 -2.29 1.22 1.34
CA SER A 102 -0.86 0.94 1.40
C SER A 102 -0.19 1.73 2.52
N SER A 103 -0.55 3.02 2.67
CA SER A 103 -0.09 3.83 3.81
C SER A 103 -0.57 3.26 5.15
N PHE A 104 -1.85 2.85 5.24
CA PHE A 104 -2.39 2.24 6.47
C PHE A 104 -1.68 0.94 6.84
N LEU A 105 -1.37 0.10 5.85
CA LEU A 105 -0.61 -1.12 6.09
C LEU A 105 0.74 -0.82 6.75
N VAL A 106 1.50 0.13 6.20
CA VAL A 106 2.80 0.50 6.78
C VAL A 106 2.61 1.11 8.16
N LEU A 107 1.72 2.12 8.29
CA LEU A 107 1.48 2.85 9.53
C LEU A 107 1.06 1.92 10.68
N ALA A 108 0.24 0.90 10.42
CA ALA A 108 -0.18 -0.08 11.42
C ALA A 108 0.97 -0.97 11.93
N HIS A 109 2.08 -1.06 11.19
CA HIS A 109 3.27 -1.82 11.62
C HIS A 109 4.33 -0.95 12.29
N VAL A 110 4.38 0.35 11.98
CA VAL A 110 5.46 1.23 12.44
C VAL A 110 5.02 2.25 13.49
N LEU A 111 3.71 2.43 13.66
CA LEU A 111 3.13 3.25 14.72
C LEU A 111 2.12 2.44 15.54
N GLU A 112 1.88 2.88 16.76
CA GLU A 112 0.86 2.34 17.66
C GLU A 112 0.06 3.47 18.30
N GLY A 113 -1.27 3.31 18.32
CA GLY A 113 -2.21 4.24 18.94
C GLY A 113 -2.43 3.98 20.44
N LEU A 114 -3.39 4.70 21.03
CA LEU A 114 -3.82 4.47 22.43
C LEU A 114 -4.35 3.05 22.61
N ILE A 115 -5.16 2.59 21.67
CA ILE A 115 -5.78 1.27 21.61
C ILE A 115 -5.31 0.59 20.33
N SER A 116 -5.05 -0.70 20.39
CA SER A 116 -4.72 -1.55 19.25
C SER A 116 -5.79 -2.62 19.04
N ASN A 117 -5.68 -3.40 17.97
CA ASN A 117 -6.47 -4.60 17.77
C ASN A 117 -5.60 -5.84 17.99
N ASP A 118 -6.19 -6.90 18.55
CA ASP A 118 -5.58 -8.22 18.64
C ASP A 118 -5.78 -9.03 17.34
N GLU A 119 -5.32 -10.28 17.31
CA GLU A 119 -5.41 -11.17 16.14
C GLU A 119 -6.86 -11.50 15.74
N ASP A 120 -7.79 -11.43 16.69
CA ASP A 120 -9.23 -11.65 16.48
C ASP A 120 -9.98 -10.34 16.17
N ASN A 121 -9.25 -9.23 15.98
CA ASN A 121 -9.79 -7.89 15.75
C ASN A 121 -10.61 -7.33 16.92
N ASN A 122 -10.33 -7.79 18.16
CA ASN A 122 -10.85 -7.17 19.36
C ASN A 122 -9.94 -6.03 19.82
N LEU A 123 -10.52 -5.07 20.54
CA LEU A 123 -9.76 -3.99 21.13
C LEU A 123 -8.82 -4.49 22.22
N ALA A 124 -7.58 -4.08 22.16
CA ALA A 124 -6.51 -4.44 23.09
C ALA A 124 -5.73 -3.19 23.54
N PRO A 125 -5.08 -3.20 24.70
CA PRO A 125 -4.17 -2.14 25.10
C PRO A 125 -3.04 -1.92 24.08
N GLY A 126 -2.86 -0.65 23.68
CA GLY A 126 -1.70 -0.17 22.95
C GLY A 126 -0.82 0.68 23.86
N VAL A 127 -0.57 1.93 23.48
CA VAL A 127 0.14 2.90 24.31
C VAL A 127 -0.63 3.22 25.59
N ALA A 128 -1.98 3.16 25.59
CA ALA A 128 -2.76 3.20 26.80
C ALA A 128 -2.85 1.81 27.44
N GLU A 129 -2.43 1.65 28.69
CA GLU A 129 -2.61 0.41 29.45
C GLU A 129 -4.06 0.21 29.92
N ARG A 130 -4.81 1.31 30.09
CA ARG A 130 -6.23 1.32 30.46
C ARG A 130 -6.90 2.61 30.01
N TRP A 131 -8.23 2.57 29.86
CA TRP A 131 -9.05 3.72 29.50
C TRP A 131 -10.44 3.63 30.13
N GLU A 132 -11.13 4.75 30.15
CA GLU A 132 -12.51 4.85 30.62
C GLU A 132 -13.29 5.74 29.63
N ILE A 133 -14.38 5.20 29.08
CA ILE A 133 -15.31 5.96 28.24
C ILE A 133 -16.49 6.38 29.11
N ARG A 134 -16.81 7.68 29.10
CA ARG A 134 -17.92 8.29 29.82
C ARG A 134 -18.92 8.92 28.82
N GLU A 135 -20.03 9.36 29.33
CA GLU A 135 -21.04 10.03 28.50
C GLU A 135 -20.52 11.35 27.90
N ASP A 136 -19.70 12.08 28.64
CA ASP A 136 -19.17 13.43 28.32
C ASP A 136 -17.70 13.41 27.85
N GLY A 137 -17.04 12.26 27.81
CA GLY A 137 -15.63 12.20 27.44
C GLY A 137 -14.96 10.85 27.63
N ALA A 138 -13.64 10.86 27.55
CA ALA A 138 -12.80 9.69 27.78
C ALA A 138 -11.53 10.06 28.54
N ILE A 139 -10.99 9.10 29.30
CA ILE A 139 -9.68 9.22 29.93
C ILE A 139 -8.83 8.03 29.53
N PHE A 140 -7.60 8.29 29.12
CA PHE A 140 -6.61 7.27 28.80
C PHE A 140 -5.41 7.42 29.73
N TRP A 141 -4.94 6.30 30.29
CA TRP A 141 -3.73 6.25 31.09
C TRP A 141 -2.67 5.48 30.32
N LEU A 142 -1.59 6.21 29.99
CA LEU A 142 -0.51 5.69 29.16
C LEU A 142 0.45 4.88 30.00
N ARG A 143 0.99 3.83 29.41
CA ARG A 143 2.04 2.99 29.98
C ARG A 143 3.35 3.76 30.10
N ASP A 144 4.23 3.37 31.00
CA ASP A 144 5.48 4.07 31.24
C ASP A 144 6.66 3.56 30.39
N ASP A 145 6.50 2.42 29.73
CA ASP A 145 7.49 1.76 28.89
C ASP A 145 7.29 1.98 27.37
N ALA A 146 6.27 2.73 26.94
CA ALA A 146 6.12 3.10 25.55
C ALA A 146 7.18 4.14 25.14
N MET A 147 7.94 3.81 24.10
CA MET A 147 9.05 4.60 23.61
C MET A 147 8.95 4.88 22.11
N TRP A 148 9.48 6.02 21.71
CA TRP A 148 9.81 6.31 20.32
C TRP A 148 11.12 5.62 19.91
N SER A 149 11.31 5.44 18.61
CA SER A 149 12.51 4.79 18.04
C SER A 149 13.84 5.51 18.33
N ASP A 150 13.80 6.75 18.84
CA ASP A 150 14.94 7.49 19.35
C ASP A 150 15.19 7.31 20.85
N GLY A 151 14.42 6.45 21.51
CA GLY A 151 14.52 6.13 22.95
C GLY A 151 13.87 7.14 23.89
N LYS A 152 13.13 8.13 23.37
CA LYS A 152 12.31 9.02 24.22
C LYS A 152 10.95 8.39 24.49
N SER A 153 10.38 8.70 25.65
CA SER A 153 9.05 8.21 26.03
C SER A 153 7.97 8.76 25.09
N VAL A 154 6.98 7.93 24.77
CA VAL A 154 5.70 8.39 24.19
C VAL A 154 4.86 8.96 25.32
N THR A 155 4.30 10.15 25.11
CA THR A 155 3.54 10.89 26.12
C THR A 155 2.15 11.26 25.64
N ALA A 156 1.28 11.65 26.58
CA ALA A 156 -0.04 12.17 26.26
C ALA A 156 0.02 13.48 25.42
N HIS A 157 1.11 14.24 25.54
CA HIS A 157 1.35 15.43 24.73
C HIS A 157 1.51 15.12 23.24
N ASP A 158 2.06 13.94 22.90
CA ASP A 158 2.24 13.51 21.51
C ASP A 158 0.88 13.21 20.84
N PHE A 159 -0.08 12.68 21.60
CA PHE A 159 -1.46 12.50 21.16
C PHE A 159 -2.21 13.83 21.07
N GLU A 160 -2.09 14.69 22.06
CA GLU A 160 -2.70 16.02 22.05
C GLU A 160 -2.22 16.82 20.83
N PHE A 161 -0.93 16.85 20.58
CA PHE A 161 -0.36 17.50 19.40
C PHE A 161 -0.89 16.91 18.10
N ALA A 162 -0.84 15.59 17.95
CA ALA A 162 -1.29 14.91 16.74
C ALA A 162 -2.76 15.19 16.42
N TRP A 163 -3.65 15.08 17.42
CA TRP A 163 -5.08 15.30 17.22
C TRP A 163 -5.40 16.77 16.89
N LYS A 164 -4.69 17.71 17.53
CA LYS A 164 -4.77 19.12 17.18
C LYS A 164 -4.33 19.38 15.74
N ARG A 165 -3.30 18.68 15.29
CA ARG A 165 -2.81 18.77 13.91
C ARG A 165 -3.79 18.16 12.90
N VAL A 166 -4.50 17.07 13.23
CA VAL A 166 -5.55 16.48 12.37
C VAL A 166 -6.64 17.49 12.06
N VAL A 167 -7.14 18.21 13.07
CA VAL A 167 -8.25 19.17 12.91
C VAL A 167 -7.81 20.56 12.44
N ASP A 168 -6.49 20.85 12.40
CA ASP A 168 -5.99 22.12 11.86
C ASP A 168 -6.26 22.17 10.35
N PRO A 169 -7.01 23.19 9.85
CA PRO A 169 -7.25 23.35 8.41
C PRO A 169 -5.98 23.38 7.56
N LYS A 170 -4.86 23.81 8.13
CA LYS A 170 -3.56 23.82 7.44
C LYS A 170 -3.01 22.44 7.14
N THR A 171 -3.38 21.43 7.91
CA THR A 171 -3.00 20.03 7.69
C THR A 171 -3.75 19.44 6.51
N ALA A 172 -4.96 19.94 6.23
CA ALA A 172 -5.85 19.44 5.18
C ALA A 172 -6.09 17.92 5.29
N SER A 173 -6.34 17.43 6.51
CA SER A 173 -6.65 16.02 6.76
C SER A 173 -8.01 15.66 6.19
N GLU A 174 -8.06 14.72 5.26
CA GLU A 174 -9.33 14.24 4.70
C GLU A 174 -10.14 13.44 5.73
N TYR A 175 -9.49 12.88 6.75
CA TYR A 175 -10.11 12.12 7.83
C TYR A 175 -10.33 12.92 9.12
N ALA A 176 -10.23 14.26 9.08
CA ALA A 176 -10.52 15.11 10.24
C ALA A 176 -11.92 14.86 10.81
N PHE A 177 -12.89 14.47 9.98
CA PHE A 177 -14.25 14.16 10.41
C PHE A 177 -14.34 13.02 11.42
N LEU A 178 -13.36 12.12 11.48
CA LEU A 178 -13.30 11.07 12.49
C LEU A 178 -13.16 11.64 13.90
N LEU A 179 -12.56 12.84 14.04
CA LEU A 179 -12.40 13.52 15.33
C LEU A 179 -13.62 14.36 15.71
N PHE A 180 -14.67 14.52 14.88
CA PHE A 180 -15.86 15.32 15.20
C PHE A 180 -16.64 14.89 16.45
N PRO A 181 -16.52 13.67 16.99
CA PRO A 181 -16.98 13.38 18.33
C PRO A 181 -16.29 14.17 19.45
N VAL A 182 -15.05 14.62 19.22
CA VAL A 182 -14.30 15.45 20.19
C VAL A 182 -14.80 16.88 20.14
N ARG A 183 -14.99 17.50 21.33
CA ARG A 183 -15.52 18.84 21.44
C ARG A 183 -14.77 19.85 20.57
N ASN A 184 -15.50 20.69 19.86
CA ASN A 184 -15.04 21.73 18.94
C ASN A 184 -14.30 21.24 17.67
N ALA A 185 -14.08 19.94 17.47
CA ALA A 185 -13.28 19.44 16.35
C ALA A 185 -13.83 19.87 14.98
N GLU A 186 -15.14 19.79 14.76
CA GLU A 186 -15.79 20.21 13.51
C GLU A 186 -15.62 21.71 13.26
N ALA A 187 -15.94 22.55 14.27
CA ALA A 187 -15.81 24.00 14.16
C ALA A 187 -14.35 24.45 13.91
N ILE A 188 -13.37 23.75 14.47
CA ILE A 188 -11.95 24.02 14.21
C ILE A 188 -11.60 23.64 12.75
N THR A 189 -12.03 22.47 12.29
CA THR A 189 -11.76 22.01 10.91
C THR A 189 -12.37 22.96 9.88
N GLU A 190 -13.51 23.58 10.19
CA GLU A 190 -14.15 24.60 9.36
C GLU A 190 -13.51 26.00 9.51
N GLY A 191 -12.50 26.15 10.37
CA GLY A 191 -11.83 27.44 10.62
C GLY A 191 -12.62 28.44 11.46
N GLN A 192 -13.67 27.98 12.14
CA GLN A 192 -14.54 28.83 12.99
C GLN A 192 -13.98 28.99 14.40
N MET A 193 -13.13 28.08 14.87
CA MET A 193 -12.52 28.12 16.20
C MET A 193 -11.01 27.90 16.14
N PRO A 194 -10.24 28.38 17.13
CA PRO A 194 -8.80 28.13 17.18
C PRO A 194 -8.50 26.66 17.55
N VAL A 195 -7.42 26.09 16.98
CA VAL A 195 -6.96 24.72 17.24
C VAL A 195 -6.80 24.42 18.74
N SER A 196 -6.40 25.42 19.53
CA SER A 196 -6.22 25.30 20.98
C SER A 196 -7.51 25.02 21.76
N SER A 197 -8.69 25.18 21.14
CA SER A 197 -9.98 24.89 21.75
C SER A 197 -10.48 23.46 21.61
N LEU A 198 -9.70 22.60 20.95
CA LEU A 198 -10.03 21.17 20.82
C LEU A 198 -10.17 20.54 22.22
N GLY A 199 -11.24 19.76 22.41
CA GLY A 199 -11.52 19.06 23.67
C GLY A 199 -10.59 17.89 23.96
N VAL A 200 -9.28 18.09 23.82
CA VAL A 200 -8.23 17.12 24.18
C VAL A 200 -7.18 17.84 25.03
N THR A 201 -6.74 17.19 26.12
CA THR A 201 -5.77 17.76 27.05
C THR A 201 -4.88 16.66 27.64
N ALA A 202 -3.57 16.81 27.48
CA ALA A 202 -2.57 16.05 28.24
C ALA A 202 -2.49 16.65 29.67
N VAL A 203 -3.09 15.96 30.63
CA VAL A 203 -3.09 16.40 32.04
C VAL A 203 -1.71 16.19 32.67
N SER A 204 -1.02 15.17 32.20
CA SER A 204 0.37 14.82 32.52
C SER A 204 0.97 14.04 31.35
N ASP A 205 2.22 13.67 31.42
CA ASP A 205 2.84 12.80 30.42
C ASP A 205 2.10 11.47 30.22
N ARG A 206 1.32 11.02 31.23
CA ARG A 206 0.68 9.71 31.28
C ARG A 206 -0.85 9.75 31.31
N GLU A 207 -1.47 10.91 31.28
CA GLU A 207 -2.93 11.03 31.32
C GLU A 207 -3.41 11.96 30.23
N LEU A 208 -4.20 11.39 29.29
CA LEU A 208 -4.90 12.14 28.25
C LEU A 208 -6.39 12.16 28.56
N ARG A 209 -6.98 13.36 28.60
CA ARG A 209 -8.42 13.57 28.72
C ARG A 209 -9.00 14.08 27.43
N VAL A 210 -10.17 13.55 27.09
CA VAL A 210 -10.94 13.92 25.92
C VAL A 210 -12.34 14.33 26.37
N GLU A 211 -12.82 15.47 25.88
CA GLU A 211 -14.18 15.93 26.08
C GLU A 211 -14.97 15.71 24.78
N PHE A 212 -16.18 15.15 24.90
CA PHE A 212 -17.00 14.87 23.74
C PHE A 212 -17.93 16.03 23.39
N GLU A 213 -18.18 16.21 22.11
CA GLU A 213 -19.24 17.09 21.60
C GLU A 213 -20.63 16.49 21.87
N ARG A 214 -20.71 15.17 21.86
CA ARG A 214 -21.91 14.37 22.10
C ARG A 214 -21.54 12.99 22.62
N PRO A 215 -22.42 12.27 23.33
CA PRO A 215 -22.14 10.92 23.80
C PRO A 215 -21.69 10.00 22.65
N THR A 216 -20.51 9.40 22.79
CA THR A 216 -19.86 8.59 21.76
C THR A 216 -19.38 7.24 22.34
N PRO A 217 -20.29 6.28 22.55
CA PRO A 217 -19.96 5.01 23.20
C PRO A 217 -19.00 4.12 22.39
N TYR A 218 -18.81 4.41 21.12
CA TYR A 218 -17.91 3.70 20.22
C TYR A 218 -16.54 4.37 20.06
N PHE A 219 -16.22 5.37 20.87
CA PHE A 219 -15.00 6.17 20.75
C PHE A 219 -13.72 5.32 20.85
N GLU A 220 -13.73 4.27 21.68
CA GLU A 220 -12.61 3.33 21.77
C GLU A 220 -12.24 2.68 20.44
N LYS A 221 -13.22 2.42 19.55
CA LYS A 221 -12.98 1.88 18.21
C LYS A 221 -12.38 2.93 17.26
N LEU A 222 -12.73 4.22 17.45
CA LEU A 222 -12.16 5.29 16.64
C LEU A 222 -10.69 5.51 16.94
N VAL A 223 -10.29 5.47 18.21
CA VAL A 223 -8.89 5.74 18.60
C VAL A 223 -7.93 4.60 18.25
N ALA A 224 -8.43 3.44 17.83
CA ALA A 224 -7.63 2.37 17.25
C ALA A 224 -7.27 2.64 15.77
N PHE A 225 -7.86 3.65 15.14
CA PHE A 225 -7.60 3.98 13.73
C PHE A 225 -6.38 4.90 13.59
N VAL A 226 -5.62 4.72 12.50
CA VAL A 226 -4.31 5.36 12.28
C VAL A 226 -4.32 6.89 12.37
N THR A 227 -5.43 7.56 12.04
CA THR A 227 -5.56 9.02 12.14
C THR A 227 -5.42 9.53 13.58
N TYR A 228 -5.68 8.68 14.58
CA TYR A 228 -5.54 9.00 16.00
C TYR A 228 -4.15 8.69 16.58
N PHE A 229 -3.22 8.18 15.76
CA PHE A 229 -1.89 7.81 16.22
C PHE A 229 -1.07 9.05 16.63
N PRO A 230 -0.10 8.89 17.54
CA PRO A 230 0.66 10.01 18.09
C PRO A 230 1.68 10.54 17.06
N ALA A 231 2.08 11.79 17.27
CA ALA A 231 3.23 12.39 16.62
C ALA A 231 3.92 13.35 17.58
N ARG A 232 5.23 13.36 17.56
CA ARG A 232 6.02 14.20 18.45
C ARG A 232 6.27 15.59 17.85
N GLU A 233 5.82 16.62 18.54
CA GLU A 233 5.83 18.01 18.05
C GLU A 233 7.24 18.50 17.68
N ASP A 234 8.24 18.27 18.55
CA ASP A 234 9.61 18.70 18.31
C ASP A 234 10.19 18.09 17.02
N PHE A 235 9.87 16.82 16.78
CA PHE A 235 10.34 16.12 15.59
C PHE A 235 9.60 16.60 14.33
N VAL A 236 8.28 16.69 14.34
CA VAL A 236 7.49 17.20 13.20
C VAL A 236 7.99 18.60 12.80
N ASN A 237 8.20 19.49 13.76
CA ASN A 237 8.68 20.83 13.51
C ASN A 237 10.13 20.87 12.97
N SER A 238 10.97 19.89 13.33
CA SER A 238 12.36 19.79 12.85
C SER A 238 12.49 19.36 11.38
N THR A 239 11.42 18.83 10.78
CA THR A 239 11.46 18.28 9.41
C THR A 239 11.21 19.32 8.31
N ASP A 240 11.01 20.60 8.66
CA ASP A 240 10.75 21.70 7.70
C ASP A 240 9.62 21.36 6.70
N GLY A 241 8.54 20.78 7.19
CA GLY A 241 7.36 20.40 6.38
C GLY A 241 7.51 19.07 5.60
N ARG A 242 8.60 18.34 5.79
CA ARG A 242 8.86 17.04 5.15
C ARG A 242 8.52 15.84 6.05
N TYR A 243 7.77 16.05 7.12
CA TYR A 243 7.37 14.97 8.03
C TYR A 243 6.77 13.80 7.26
N ALA A 244 7.26 12.59 7.55
CA ALA A 244 6.81 11.32 7.01
C ALA A 244 6.85 11.21 5.45
N SER A 245 7.76 11.96 4.79
CA SER A 245 8.02 11.88 3.34
C SER A 245 9.16 10.92 2.97
N SER A 246 9.92 10.46 3.96
CA SER A 246 11.01 9.50 3.83
C SER A 246 11.26 8.81 5.18
N ALA A 247 12.00 7.72 5.19
CA ALA A 247 12.29 6.94 6.39
C ALA A 247 12.95 7.77 7.51
N ASP A 248 13.83 8.71 7.17
CA ASP A 248 14.57 9.58 8.11
C ASP A 248 13.75 10.79 8.60
N THR A 249 12.60 11.07 7.99
CA THR A 249 11.70 12.16 8.39
C THR A 249 10.51 11.69 9.22
N MET A 250 10.60 10.49 9.83
CA MET A 250 9.58 9.90 10.66
C MET A 250 10.18 9.30 11.93
N LEU A 251 9.44 9.32 13.03
CA LEU A 251 9.70 8.54 14.23
C LEU A 251 8.67 7.42 14.35
N TYR A 252 9.07 6.35 14.97
CA TYR A 252 8.31 5.11 15.07
C TYR A 252 8.09 4.76 16.54
N ASN A 253 6.90 4.35 16.90
CA ASN A 253 6.55 3.84 18.24
C ASN A 253 5.85 2.49 18.19
N GLY A 254 5.76 1.89 17.00
CA GLY A 254 5.24 0.56 16.75
C GLY A 254 6.32 -0.52 16.76
N PRO A 255 5.96 -1.78 16.44
CA PRO A 255 6.87 -2.93 16.48
C PRO A 255 8.01 -2.89 15.47
N TYR A 256 7.89 -2.09 14.39
CA TYR A 256 8.90 -1.94 13.36
C TYR A 256 9.27 -0.47 13.12
N THR A 257 10.44 -0.27 12.51
CA THR A 257 10.91 0.99 11.92
C THR A 257 11.02 0.81 10.41
N VAL A 258 10.90 1.89 9.62
CA VAL A 258 11.27 1.87 8.21
C VAL A 258 12.74 2.29 8.11
N ASP A 259 13.60 1.36 7.72
CA ASP A 259 15.05 1.65 7.55
C ASP A 259 15.35 2.20 6.17
N GLU A 260 14.63 1.71 5.18
CA GLU A 260 14.83 2.09 3.78
C GLU A 260 13.48 2.19 3.08
N TRP A 261 13.30 3.28 2.34
CA TRP A 261 12.13 3.48 1.48
C TRP A 261 12.58 4.08 0.16
N VAL A 262 12.61 3.24 -0.87
CA VAL A 262 12.94 3.63 -2.25
C VAL A 262 11.63 3.70 -3.03
N LEU A 263 11.18 4.94 -3.28
CA LEU A 263 9.90 5.20 -3.93
C LEU A 263 9.74 4.41 -5.25
N GLY A 264 8.64 3.70 -5.38
CA GLY A 264 8.32 2.88 -6.54
C GLY A 264 9.14 1.61 -6.70
N ALA A 265 9.99 1.26 -5.74
CA ALA A 265 10.89 0.11 -5.84
C ALA A 265 10.79 -0.85 -4.65
N SER A 266 11.06 -0.38 -3.44
CA SER A 266 11.14 -1.27 -2.27
C SER A 266 11.05 -0.51 -0.96
N MET A 267 10.72 -1.26 0.11
CA MET A 267 10.79 -0.77 1.48
C MET A 267 11.33 -1.89 2.36
N ARG A 268 12.11 -1.53 3.38
CA ARG A 268 12.62 -2.47 4.39
C ARG A 268 12.24 -1.97 5.77
N TRP A 269 11.64 -2.87 6.54
CA TRP A 269 11.28 -2.61 7.93
C TRP A 269 12.10 -3.53 8.83
N SER A 270 12.66 -2.97 9.90
CA SER A 270 13.39 -3.72 10.92
C SER A 270 12.66 -3.64 12.25
N LYS A 271 12.84 -4.66 13.08
CA LYS A 271 12.29 -4.71 14.44
C LYS A 271 12.71 -3.48 15.23
N ASN A 272 11.74 -2.78 15.84
CA ASN A 272 12.02 -1.62 16.70
C ASN A 272 12.55 -2.08 18.06
N PRO A 273 13.80 -1.81 18.41
CA PRO A 273 14.37 -2.26 19.69
C PRO A 273 13.80 -1.56 20.91
N TYR A 274 13.06 -0.47 20.72
CA TYR A 274 12.41 0.31 21.79
C TYR A 274 10.94 -0.01 21.95
N TYR A 275 10.39 -0.95 21.15
CA TYR A 275 8.99 -1.29 21.27
C TYR A 275 8.72 -2.08 22.56
N TRP A 276 7.72 -1.66 23.32
CA TRP A 276 7.42 -2.15 24.65
C TRP A 276 6.93 -3.61 24.70
N ASN A 277 6.34 -4.14 23.62
CA ASN A 277 5.70 -5.46 23.61
C ASN A 277 6.56 -6.50 22.91
N ASP A 278 7.31 -7.28 23.66
CA ASP A 278 8.17 -8.34 23.12
C ASP A 278 7.41 -9.47 22.41
N ASN A 279 6.10 -9.61 22.66
CA ASN A 279 5.26 -10.60 21.99
C ASN A 279 4.78 -10.18 20.61
N LYS A 280 4.97 -8.91 20.23
CA LYS A 280 4.72 -8.38 18.87
C LYS A 280 6.06 -8.13 18.18
N GLY A 281 6.06 -8.17 16.83
CA GLY A 281 7.29 -7.94 16.09
C GLY A 281 8.29 -9.10 16.25
N PHE A 282 7.83 -10.34 16.11
CA PHE A 282 8.68 -11.54 16.21
C PHE A 282 9.61 -11.74 15.00
N LEU A 283 9.36 -11.08 13.87
CA LEU A 283 10.27 -11.02 12.73
C LEU A 283 11.32 -9.93 12.97
N ASP A 284 12.56 -10.19 12.57
CA ASP A 284 13.61 -9.19 12.67
C ASP A 284 13.57 -8.21 11.49
N GLU A 285 13.07 -8.67 10.33
CA GLU A 285 12.98 -7.85 9.13
C GLU A 285 11.77 -8.22 8.26
N ILE A 286 11.16 -7.22 7.64
CA ILE A 286 10.11 -7.37 6.61
C ILE A 286 10.54 -6.60 5.37
N ASN A 287 10.68 -7.32 4.25
CA ASN A 287 11.06 -6.75 2.96
C ASN A 287 9.82 -6.57 2.08
N VAL A 288 9.49 -5.34 1.72
CA VAL A 288 8.52 -5.01 0.68
C VAL A 288 9.32 -4.87 -0.61
N ALA A 289 9.53 -5.99 -1.32
CA ALA A 289 10.40 -6.02 -2.51
C ALA A 289 9.64 -5.89 -3.83
N TYR A 290 8.32 -5.97 -3.79
CA TYR A 290 7.49 -5.97 -5.00
C TYR A 290 6.28 -5.05 -4.83
N ILE A 291 6.12 -4.12 -5.77
CA ILE A 291 4.99 -3.19 -5.84
C ILE A 291 4.23 -3.48 -7.13
N THR A 292 3.07 -4.11 -7.04
CA THR A 292 2.27 -4.46 -8.20
C THR A 292 0.81 -4.75 -7.86
N THR A 293 -0.10 -4.34 -8.74
CA THR A 293 -1.53 -4.69 -8.68
C THR A 293 -1.88 -5.91 -9.53
N ASP A 294 -0.95 -6.40 -10.34
CA ASP A 294 -1.20 -7.56 -11.20
C ASP A 294 -1.24 -8.85 -10.37
N VAL A 295 -2.45 -9.41 -10.22
CA VAL A 295 -2.70 -10.63 -9.43
C VAL A 295 -1.94 -11.84 -10.00
N ASN A 296 -1.76 -11.91 -11.34
CA ASN A 296 -1.02 -13.01 -11.95
C ASN A 296 0.47 -12.87 -11.69
N ALA A 297 1.01 -11.64 -11.74
CA ALA A 297 2.39 -11.39 -11.37
C ALA A 297 2.65 -11.78 -9.91
N LYS A 298 1.78 -11.39 -8.97
CA LYS A 298 1.87 -11.80 -7.55
C LYS A 298 1.79 -13.32 -7.40
N LEU A 299 0.87 -13.98 -8.11
CA LEU A 299 0.77 -15.43 -8.05
C LEU A 299 2.06 -16.12 -8.54
N ASN A 300 2.69 -15.61 -9.59
CA ASN A 300 3.96 -16.15 -10.08
C ASN A 300 5.09 -15.91 -9.04
N LEU A 301 5.19 -14.73 -8.46
CA LEU A 301 6.14 -14.45 -7.37
C LEU A 301 5.95 -15.41 -6.19
N PHE A 302 4.69 -15.68 -5.79
CA PHE A 302 4.38 -16.66 -4.76
C PHE A 302 4.79 -18.08 -5.15
N LYS A 303 4.47 -18.51 -6.37
CA LYS A 303 4.88 -19.84 -6.90
C LYS A 303 6.40 -20.01 -6.92
N ASP A 304 7.11 -18.95 -7.22
CA ASP A 304 8.58 -18.94 -7.30
C ASP A 304 9.23 -18.75 -5.91
N GLY A 305 8.43 -18.69 -4.84
CA GLY A 305 8.90 -18.52 -3.48
C GLY A 305 9.57 -17.17 -3.22
N GLN A 306 9.13 -16.13 -3.93
CA GLN A 306 9.65 -14.76 -3.81
C GLN A 306 8.86 -13.91 -2.81
N ILE A 307 7.60 -14.24 -2.58
CA ILE A 307 6.72 -13.58 -1.59
C ILE A 307 5.98 -14.62 -0.76
N THR A 308 5.61 -14.24 0.48
CA THR A 308 4.98 -15.15 1.46
C THR A 308 3.51 -15.41 1.19
N ASP A 309 2.81 -14.47 0.60
CA ASP A 309 1.36 -14.51 0.43
C ASP A 309 0.91 -13.82 -0.87
N THR A 310 -0.28 -14.17 -1.33
CA THR A 310 -0.91 -13.53 -2.48
C THR A 310 -2.42 -13.62 -2.42
N ALA A 311 -3.11 -12.60 -2.95
CA ALA A 311 -4.55 -12.68 -3.14
C ALA A 311 -4.90 -13.67 -4.27
N LEU A 312 -5.99 -14.41 -4.09
CA LEU A 312 -6.51 -15.37 -5.08
C LEU A 312 -7.81 -14.84 -5.70
N SER A 313 -7.85 -14.82 -7.03
CA SER A 313 -9.11 -14.68 -7.76
C SER A 313 -9.81 -16.04 -7.92
N ALA A 314 -11.09 -16.04 -8.27
CA ALA A 314 -11.87 -17.26 -8.50
C ALA A 314 -11.20 -18.22 -9.50
N SER A 315 -10.56 -17.69 -10.53
CA SER A 315 -9.88 -18.48 -11.57
C SER A 315 -8.61 -19.21 -11.06
N MET A 316 -8.02 -18.76 -9.96
CA MET A 316 -6.80 -19.32 -9.35
C MET A 316 -7.08 -20.39 -8.29
N LEU A 317 -8.33 -20.41 -7.74
CA LEU A 317 -8.72 -21.35 -6.68
C LEU A 317 -8.51 -22.82 -7.04
N PRO A 318 -8.85 -23.32 -8.27
CA PRO A 318 -8.60 -24.72 -8.63
C PRO A 318 -7.13 -25.12 -8.50
N GLU A 319 -6.20 -24.27 -8.96
CA GLU A 319 -4.77 -24.53 -8.85
C GLU A 319 -4.30 -24.51 -7.38
N ALA A 320 -4.79 -23.55 -6.59
CA ALA A 320 -4.45 -23.43 -5.17
C ALA A 320 -4.91 -24.68 -4.39
N MET A 321 -6.09 -25.20 -4.69
CA MET A 321 -6.64 -26.44 -4.09
C MET A 321 -5.86 -27.67 -4.53
N GLU A 322 -5.53 -27.81 -5.81
CA GLU A 322 -4.73 -28.91 -6.34
C GLU A 322 -3.34 -28.97 -5.69
N ARG A 323 -2.71 -27.81 -5.53
CA ARG A 323 -1.40 -27.65 -4.87
C ARG A 323 -1.47 -27.72 -3.35
N ARG A 324 -2.67 -27.76 -2.77
CA ARG A 324 -2.92 -27.79 -1.31
C ARG A 324 -2.29 -26.60 -0.59
N TRP A 325 -2.34 -25.41 -1.20
CA TRP A 325 -1.93 -24.20 -0.51
C TRP A 325 -2.89 -23.91 0.64
N GLN A 326 -2.36 -23.31 1.70
CA GLN A 326 -3.23 -22.76 2.74
C GLN A 326 -4.01 -21.58 2.15
N ILE A 327 -5.34 -21.60 2.33
CA ILE A 327 -6.23 -20.55 1.84
C ILE A 327 -6.98 -20.00 3.04
N ASP A 328 -6.70 -18.75 3.37
CA ASP A 328 -7.39 -18.02 4.43
C ASP A 328 -8.41 -17.07 3.81
N ARG A 329 -9.56 -16.96 4.45
CA ARG A 329 -10.61 -16.04 4.07
C ARG A 329 -10.65 -14.87 5.06
N LEU A 330 -10.28 -13.70 4.58
CA LEU A 330 -10.36 -12.47 5.35
C LEU A 330 -11.66 -11.72 5.01
N MET A 331 -12.34 -11.23 6.04
CA MET A 331 -13.49 -10.35 5.89
C MET A 331 -13.10 -8.96 6.39
N ASP A 332 -12.83 -8.06 5.46
CA ASP A 332 -12.35 -6.70 5.73
C ASP A 332 -13.47 -5.67 5.96
N GLY A 333 -14.74 -6.12 5.88
CA GLY A 333 -15.90 -5.23 6.03
C GLY A 333 -16.23 -4.39 4.81
N THR A 334 -15.51 -4.55 3.71
CA THR A 334 -15.79 -3.84 2.46
C THR A 334 -17.17 -4.19 1.91
N VAL A 335 -17.96 -3.18 1.58
CA VAL A 335 -19.27 -3.33 0.94
C VAL A 335 -19.27 -2.57 -0.37
N PHE A 336 -19.52 -3.29 -1.47
CA PHE A 336 -19.74 -2.67 -2.78
C PHE A 336 -21.20 -2.31 -2.94
N PHE A 337 -21.48 -1.06 -3.25
CA PHE A 337 -22.85 -0.56 -3.38
C PHE A 337 -22.96 0.41 -4.57
N MET A 338 -24.19 0.66 -4.99
CA MET A 338 -24.50 1.61 -6.06
C MET A 338 -25.10 2.88 -5.45
N GLU A 339 -24.48 4.01 -5.72
CA GLU A 339 -25.02 5.31 -5.39
C GLU A 339 -25.84 5.90 -6.52
N PHE A 340 -26.93 6.60 -6.18
CA PHE A 340 -27.77 7.29 -7.12
C PHE A 340 -27.59 8.81 -7.03
N ASN A 341 -27.38 9.44 -8.18
CA ASN A 341 -27.35 10.88 -8.26
C ASN A 341 -28.77 11.46 -8.11
N HIS A 342 -29.02 12.19 -7.02
CA HIS A 342 -30.33 12.77 -6.70
C HIS A 342 -30.53 14.21 -7.22
N ARG A 343 -29.62 14.73 -8.03
CA ARG A 343 -29.75 16.09 -8.59
C ARG A 343 -30.99 16.19 -9.49
N ASP A 344 -31.57 17.40 -9.53
CA ASP A 344 -32.71 17.70 -10.39
C ASP A 344 -32.40 17.39 -11.88
N GLY A 345 -33.41 16.93 -12.60
CA GLY A 345 -33.29 16.52 -14.00
C GLY A 345 -32.64 15.14 -14.23
N ARG A 346 -32.24 14.42 -13.18
CA ARG A 346 -31.77 13.03 -13.29
C ARG A 346 -32.92 12.05 -13.09
N LEU A 347 -32.96 11.00 -13.91
CA LEU A 347 -33.95 9.90 -13.74
C LEU A 347 -33.85 9.27 -12.35
N THR A 348 -32.65 9.19 -11.81
CA THR A 348 -32.36 8.64 -10.50
C THR A 348 -32.87 9.52 -9.35
N ASN A 349 -33.32 10.76 -9.59
CA ASN A 349 -34.05 11.54 -8.59
C ASN A 349 -35.47 10.97 -8.35
N ASN A 350 -36.03 10.24 -9.30
CA ASN A 350 -37.33 9.61 -9.15
C ASN A 350 -37.22 8.35 -8.25
N ARG A 351 -37.95 8.33 -7.14
CA ARG A 351 -37.98 7.22 -6.18
C ARG A 351 -38.37 5.89 -6.82
N ASN A 352 -39.40 5.92 -7.69
CA ASN A 352 -39.90 4.69 -8.33
C ASN A 352 -38.88 4.11 -9.31
N PHE A 353 -38.12 4.97 -9.99
CA PHE A 353 -37.03 4.53 -10.87
C PHE A 353 -35.91 3.84 -10.07
N ARG A 354 -35.48 4.42 -8.96
CA ARG A 354 -34.49 3.77 -8.07
C ARG A 354 -35.00 2.44 -7.54
N ARG A 355 -36.29 2.38 -7.14
CA ARG A 355 -36.92 1.14 -6.66
C ARG A 355 -37.00 0.06 -7.75
N ALA A 356 -37.27 0.46 -8.98
CA ALA A 356 -37.24 -0.45 -10.12
C ALA A 356 -35.86 -1.05 -10.37
N LEU A 357 -34.80 -0.20 -10.32
CA LEU A 357 -33.41 -0.65 -10.42
C LEU A 357 -33.05 -1.62 -9.28
N GLN A 358 -33.44 -1.32 -8.04
CA GLN A 358 -33.20 -2.20 -6.90
C GLN A 358 -33.89 -3.57 -7.06
N LEU A 359 -35.13 -3.60 -7.57
CA LEU A 359 -35.86 -4.82 -7.78
C LEU A 359 -35.37 -5.61 -9.00
N ALA A 360 -34.75 -4.95 -9.97
CA ALA A 360 -34.20 -5.60 -11.15
C ALA A 360 -32.82 -6.26 -10.88
N GLN A 361 -32.19 -5.94 -9.76
CA GLN A 361 -30.92 -6.54 -9.36
C GLN A 361 -31.15 -7.79 -8.53
N ASP A 362 -30.40 -8.84 -8.82
CA ASP A 362 -30.28 -10.04 -7.98
C ASP A 362 -28.80 -10.10 -7.48
N PRO A 363 -28.54 -9.64 -6.24
CA PRO A 363 -27.18 -9.68 -5.70
C PRO A 363 -26.61 -11.10 -5.61
N ALA A 364 -27.43 -12.12 -5.39
CA ALA A 364 -26.99 -13.50 -5.33
C ALA A 364 -26.56 -14.00 -6.71
N GLU A 365 -27.33 -13.67 -7.76
CA GLU A 365 -26.96 -13.99 -9.13
C GLU A 365 -25.67 -13.28 -9.54
N LEU A 366 -25.52 -11.99 -9.19
CA LEU A 366 -24.32 -11.23 -9.45
C LEU A 366 -23.09 -11.88 -8.79
N VAL A 367 -23.17 -12.18 -7.50
CA VAL A 367 -22.04 -12.74 -6.74
C VAL A 367 -21.71 -14.16 -7.19
N TYR A 368 -22.73 -15.05 -7.25
CA TYR A 368 -22.47 -16.48 -7.42
C TYR A 368 -22.38 -16.94 -8.88
N LYS A 369 -23.04 -16.24 -9.82
CA LYS A 369 -23.05 -16.65 -11.22
C LYS A 369 -22.19 -15.77 -12.13
N VAL A 370 -22.13 -14.46 -11.85
CA VAL A 370 -21.39 -13.50 -12.70
C VAL A 370 -19.97 -13.33 -12.21
N LEU A 371 -19.78 -12.85 -10.97
CA LEU A 371 -18.45 -12.61 -10.39
C LEU A 371 -17.73 -13.92 -10.06
N LYS A 372 -18.49 -14.90 -9.51
CA LYS A 372 -17.95 -16.20 -9.08
C LYS A 372 -16.80 -16.12 -8.09
N GLU A 373 -16.71 -15.01 -7.36
CA GLU A 373 -15.68 -14.79 -6.34
C GLU A 373 -16.11 -15.45 -5.02
N ALA A 374 -15.37 -16.46 -4.59
CA ALA A 374 -15.70 -17.26 -3.40
C ALA A 374 -15.65 -16.45 -2.08
N ALA A 375 -14.92 -15.35 -2.07
CA ALA A 375 -14.81 -14.48 -0.91
C ALA A 375 -16.01 -13.54 -0.73
N TYR A 376 -16.78 -13.28 -1.80
CA TYR A 376 -17.88 -12.33 -1.75
C TYR A 376 -19.17 -12.99 -1.27
N VAL A 377 -20.00 -12.22 -0.58
CA VAL A 377 -21.35 -12.58 -0.18
C VAL A 377 -22.33 -11.49 -0.60
N PRO A 378 -23.57 -11.83 -0.99
CA PRO A 378 -24.57 -10.81 -1.29
C PRO A 378 -24.79 -9.91 -0.08
N ALA A 379 -24.72 -8.58 -0.28
CA ALA A 379 -24.97 -7.61 0.77
C ALA A 379 -26.46 -7.22 0.78
N GLU A 380 -27.07 -7.25 1.96
CA GLU A 380 -28.47 -6.83 2.18
C GLU A 380 -28.57 -5.40 2.71
N SER A 381 -27.45 -4.84 3.20
CA SER A 381 -27.36 -3.47 3.73
C SER A 381 -25.94 -2.91 3.53
N LEU A 382 -25.79 -1.58 3.78
CA LEU A 382 -24.48 -0.92 3.80
C LEU A 382 -23.58 -1.43 4.95
N PHE A 383 -24.17 -2.03 5.96
CA PHE A 383 -23.43 -2.59 7.08
C PHE A 383 -23.32 -4.10 6.90
N PRO A 384 -22.11 -4.66 6.91
CA PRO A 384 -21.90 -6.11 6.92
C PRO A 384 -22.70 -6.76 8.06
N GLY A 385 -23.28 -7.95 7.84
CA GLY A 385 -24.15 -8.60 8.81
C GLY A 385 -23.50 -8.96 10.15
N TRP A 386 -22.16 -8.91 10.24
CA TRP A 386 -21.39 -9.11 11.47
C TRP A 386 -21.10 -7.80 12.22
N VAL A 387 -21.31 -6.63 11.58
CA VAL A 387 -21.28 -5.33 12.28
C VAL A 387 -22.62 -5.17 12.97
N ARG A 388 -22.64 -5.37 14.29
CA ARG A 388 -23.79 -5.08 15.12
C ARG A 388 -23.88 -3.58 15.35
N GLY A 389 -25.00 -2.98 14.91
CA GLY A 389 -25.33 -1.60 15.22
C GLY A 389 -25.81 -1.45 16.66
#